data_723276c2a467a79fa2b6853faa799ded
#
_entry.id   723276c2a467a79fa2b6853faa799ded
#
_cell.length_a   1.000
_cell.length_b   1.000
_cell.length_c   1.000
_cell.angle_alpha   90.00
_cell.angle_beta   90.00
_cell.angle_gamma   90.00
#
_symmetry.space_group_name_H-M   'P 1'
#
loop_
_entity.id
_entity.type
_entity.pdbx_description
1 polymer ?
#
loop_
_entity_poly.entity_id
_entity_poly.type
_entity_poly.pdbx_seq_one_letter_code
_entity_poly.pdbx_strand_id
1 'polypeptide(L)'
;MLKRFAFIIFLFTSISVFAQNKPAQPTPEPSQTAGIQAVVSHSSVNVGGKKIDYTAYTGYLDLRNDTGKLIAKMFFVYYKKDGDDAAKRPLTFTFNGGPGSSSVWLHMGAIGPRRVALKDDGTAPNPPYQVINNEYTWLDKSDLVFIDPVSTGFSRPAAGESAKQFHGYVEDLQSMGSFIRHFLSRYERWGSPKFLSGESYGTTRAAGLSKYLQDNHRIYINGIFLISAILNFGNNDYYPGNDMPRVLYLPSYTAAAWYHKKLNPALQGDLQKALKESETFALGEYAAALIQGGWLSDAQKDKVAEKMSYYTGLSKEFCLQANLRVEENRFWKELRRKDGLTVGRLDARFTGRDLDDAGENISFDPSFANIDGPFTSALNDYFQKELNFKEEKGYNIFGDVRPWNYNNVQNQFLNVAESLRDAMAKNPALKVYVGCGYYDFATPYFTAMYDIEHMMLRPEQRKNVKIYTYEAGHMYYINKASAIQFKKDVDAFYDFSLSK
;
A
#
# COMPACT_ATOMS: atom_id res chain seq x y z
N MET A 1 -24.05 -85.03 15.30
CA MET A 1 -23.47 -86.22 15.94
C MET A 1 -21.96 -86.10 15.99
N LEU A 2 -21.44 -86.38 17.12
CA LEU A 2 -20.02 -86.59 17.55
C LEU A 2 -19.03 -85.38 17.36
N LYS A 3 -18.76 -84.83 18.50
CA LYS A 3 -17.60 -84.01 18.85
C LYS A 3 -16.33 -84.85 18.89
N ARG A 4 -15.22 -84.34 18.35
CA ARG A 4 -13.88 -84.77 18.73
C ARG A 4 -13.08 -83.58 19.20
N PHE A 5 -12.71 -83.58 20.47
CA PHE A 5 -11.69 -82.71 21.10
C PHE A 5 -10.29 -83.23 20.71
N ALA A 6 -9.44 -82.32 20.29
CA ALA A 6 -8.01 -82.55 20.18
C ALA A 6 -7.27 -81.69 21.15
N PHE A 7 -6.55 -82.31 22.10
CA PHE A 7 -5.66 -81.66 23.05
C PHE A 7 -4.35 -81.30 22.33
N ILE A 8 -3.95 -80.05 22.37
CA ILE A 8 -2.61 -79.67 21.90
C ILE A 8 -1.77 -79.29 23.12
N ILE A 9 -0.68 -80.04 23.30
CA ILE A 9 0.34 -79.81 24.30
C ILE A 9 1.25 -78.71 23.85
N PHE A 10 1.34 -77.62 24.69
CA PHE A 10 2.31 -76.55 24.47
C PHE A 10 3.65 -76.90 25.06
N LEU A 11 4.66 -77.08 24.18
CA LEU A 11 6.06 -77.16 24.57
C LEU A 11 6.59 -75.74 24.71
N PHE A 12 6.98 -75.33 25.94
CA PHE A 12 7.72 -74.11 26.18
C PHE A 12 9.19 -74.28 25.80
N THR A 13 9.61 -73.64 24.70
CA THR A 13 11.03 -73.43 24.38
C THR A 13 11.43 -72.03 24.77
N SER A 14 12.31 -71.96 25.76
CA SER A 14 12.92 -70.70 26.21
C SER A 14 13.89 -70.18 25.12
N ILE A 15 13.51 -69.08 24.42
CA ILE A 15 14.38 -68.38 23.52
C ILE A 15 15.08 -67.28 24.31
N SER A 16 16.40 -67.46 24.52
CA SER A 16 17.26 -66.39 25.05
C SER A 16 17.45 -65.29 23.98
N VAL A 17 16.79 -64.09 24.16
CA VAL A 17 17.01 -62.98 23.28
C VAL A 17 18.29 -62.25 23.68
N PHE A 18 19.33 -62.42 22.89
CA PHE A 18 20.51 -61.55 22.94
C PHE A 18 20.08 -60.13 22.49
N ALA A 19 20.01 -59.20 23.41
CA ALA A 19 19.85 -57.77 23.08
C ALA A 19 21.12 -57.30 22.36
N GLN A 20 21.05 -57.14 21.03
CA GLN A 20 22.03 -56.37 20.27
C GLN A 20 21.84 -54.90 20.59
N ASN A 21 22.81 -54.30 21.27
CA ASN A 21 22.92 -52.83 21.38
C ASN A 21 23.05 -52.23 19.98
N LYS A 22 21.93 -51.69 19.44
CA LYS A 22 21.99 -50.75 18.31
C LYS A 22 22.81 -49.53 18.74
N PRO A 23 23.80 -49.10 17.95
CA PRO A 23 24.43 -47.80 18.22
C PRO A 23 23.36 -46.72 18.25
N ALA A 24 23.39 -45.90 19.30
CA ALA A 24 22.51 -44.76 19.43
C ALA A 24 22.61 -43.91 18.15
N GLN A 25 21.50 -43.72 17.45
CA GLN A 25 21.44 -42.72 16.40
C GLN A 25 21.81 -41.38 17.06
N PRO A 26 22.70 -40.60 16.43
CA PRO A 26 22.97 -39.26 16.93
C PRO A 26 21.63 -38.49 16.99
N THR A 27 21.28 -38.02 18.16
CA THR A 27 20.22 -37.02 18.34
C THR A 27 20.43 -35.94 17.29
N PRO A 28 19.40 -35.59 16.50
CA PRO A 28 19.54 -34.45 15.60
C PRO A 28 19.99 -33.25 16.44
N GLU A 29 21.16 -32.71 16.14
CA GLU A 29 21.55 -31.41 16.66
C GLU A 29 20.37 -30.49 16.41
N PRO A 30 19.98 -29.64 17.41
CA PRO A 30 18.93 -28.62 17.18
C PRO A 30 19.37 -27.87 15.95
N SER A 31 18.54 -27.90 14.90
CA SER A 31 18.78 -27.18 13.65
C SER A 31 19.20 -25.77 14.05
N GLN A 32 20.43 -25.40 13.71
CA GLN A 32 20.88 -24.03 13.83
C GLN A 32 19.78 -23.18 13.21
N THR A 33 19.05 -22.46 14.02
CA THR A 33 18.07 -21.49 13.58
C THR A 33 18.83 -20.57 12.63
N ALA A 34 18.56 -20.69 11.33
CA ALA A 34 19.19 -19.87 10.30
C ALA A 34 18.99 -18.42 10.72
N GLY A 35 20.09 -17.78 11.13
CA GLY A 35 20.04 -16.49 11.80
C GLY A 35 19.54 -15.41 10.88
N ILE A 36 18.80 -14.46 11.41
CA ILE A 36 18.65 -13.15 10.76
C ILE A 36 20.07 -12.61 10.59
N GLN A 37 20.45 -12.38 9.35
CA GLN A 37 21.62 -11.57 9.03
C GLN A 37 21.15 -10.12 9.05
N ALA A 38 20.98 -9.53 10.23
CA ALA A 38 20.65 -8.13 10.37
C ALA A 38 21.80 -7.36 11.00
N VAL A 39 22.14 -6.25 10.39
CA VAL A 39 23.01 -5.24 10.97
C VAL A 39 22.21 -4.47 12.02
N VAL A 40 22.80 -4.25 13.18
CA VAL A 40 22.18 -3.48 14.26
C VAL A 40 22.85 -2.11 14.32
N SER A 41 22.04 -1.05 14.34
CA SER A 41 22.50 0.31 14.54
C SER A 41 21.65 1.02 15.58
N HIS A 42 22.20 2.02 16.25
CA HIS A 42 21.53 2.82 17.28
C HIS A 42 21.53 4.28 16.87
N SER A 43 20.39 4.94 17.03
CA SER A 43 20.26 6.36 16.71
C SER A 43 19.11 6.98 17.49
N SER A 44 18.78 8.23 17.19
CA SER A 44 17.66 8.92 17.83
C SER A 44 16.93 9.82 16.84
N VAL A 45 15.68 10.12 17.17
CA VAL A 45 14.81 11.03 16.42
C VAL A 45 14.12 11.99 17.38
N ASN A 46 13.92 13.24 16.98
CA ASN A 46 13.16 14.22 17.76
C ASN A 46 11.73 14.33 17.24
N VAL A 47 10.74 14.09 18.12
CA VAL A 47 9.31 14.20 17.81
C VAL A 47 8.64 15.07 18.86
N GLY A 48 8.01 16.16 18.46
CA GLY A 48 7.34 17.07 19.39
C GLY A 48 8.26 17.61 20.50
N GLY A 49 9.53 17.83 20.23
CA GLY A 49 10.54 18.28 21.18
C GLY A 49 11.09 17.20 22.11
N LYS A 50 10.67 15.94 21.96
CA LYS A 50 11.16 14.81 22.76
C LYS A 50 12.14 13.96 21.91
N LYS A 51 13.29 13.63 22.48
CA LYS A 51 14.24 12.69 21.92
C LYS A 51 13.73 11.26 22.13
N ILE A 52 13.70 10.48 21.07
CA ILE A 52 13.37 9.05 21.08
C ILE A 52 14.60 8.30 20.62
N ASP A 53 15.24 7.56 21.51
CA ASP A 53 16.32 6.65 21.17
C ASP A 53 15.73 5.35 20.61
N TYR A 54 16.39 4.77 19.61
CA TYR A 54 15.93 3.56 18.95
C TYR A 54 17.07 2.69 18.45
N THR A 55 16.78 1.41 18.35
CA THR A 55 17.60 0.40 17.72
C THR A 55 17.00 0.03 16.36
N ALA A 56 17.80 0.08 15.30
CA ALA A 56 17.42 -0.38 13.96
C ALA A 56 18.07 -1.71 13.63
N TYR A 57 17.28 -2.63 13.07
CA TYR A 57 17.71 -3.93 12.55
C TYR A 57 17.50 -3.90 11.03
N THR A 58 18.57 -3.97 10.26
CA THR A 58 18.54 -3.90 8.79
C THR A 58 19.09 -5.17 8.20
N GLY A 59 18.32 -5.91 7.43
CA GLY A 59 18.79 -7.18 6.86
C GLY A 59 17.69 -8.03 6.25
N TYR A 60 17.88 -9.35 6.33
CA TYR A 60 17.03 -10.31 5.62
C TYR A 60 16.35 -11.28 6.57
N LEU A 61 15.12 -11.64 6.21
CA LEU A 61 14.38 -12.77 6.77
C LEU A 61 14.20 -13.82 5.67
N ASP A 62 14.61 -15.06 5.98
CA ASP A 62 14.46 -16.21 5.09
C ASP A 62 13.00 -16.63 4.97
N LEU A 63 12.50 -16.74 3.75
CA LEU A 63 11.25 -17.44 3.47
C LEU A 63 11.55 -18.87 3.06
N ARG A 64 10.88 -19.81 3.73
CA ARG A 64 10.99 -21.24 3.46
C ARG A 64 9.62 -21.81 3.11
N ASN A 65 9.59 -22.78 2.20
CA ASN A 65 8.38 -23.54 1.92
C ASN A 65 8.11 -24.61 3.00
N ASP A 66 7.02 -25.35 2.87
CA ASP A 66 6.59 -26.36 3.85
C ASP A 66 7.60 -27.51 4.03
N THR A 67 8.50 -27.73 3.07
CA THR A 67 9.59 -28.71 3.20
C THR A 67 10.84 -28.15 3.88
N GLY A 68 10.82 -26.87 4.29
CA GLY A 68 11.95 -26.17 4.89
C GLY A 68 12.97 -25.59 3.89
N LYS A 69 12.76 -25.80 2.57
CA LYS A 69 13.62 -25.23 1.52
C LYS A 69 13.53 -23.71 1.50
N LEU A 70 14.69 -23.05 1.45
CA LEU A 70 14.76 -21.58 1.25
C LEU A 70 14.23 -21.24 -0.15
N ILE A 71 13.23 -20.35 -0.23
CA ILE A 71 12.62 -19.90 -1.49
C ILE A 71 12.86 -18.42 -1.79
N ALA A 72 13.06 -17.59 -0.76
CA ALA A 72 13.42 -16.18 -0.92
C ALA A 72 14.12 -15.64 0.33
N LYS A 73 14.82 -14.53 0.15
CA LYS A 73 15.30 -13.66 1.23
C LYS A 73 14.56 -12.34 1.12
N MET A 74 13.76 -12.00 2.12
CA MET A 74 13.04 -10.74 2.17
C MET A 74 13.80 -9.73 3.02
N PHE A 75 14.11 -8.61 2.41
CA PHE A 75 14.77 -7.49 3.07
C PHE A 75 13.77 -6.70 3.90
N PHE A 76 14.22 -6.24 5.06
CA PHE A 76 13.43 -5.38 5.93
C PHE A 76 14.31 -4.42 6.73
N VAL A 77 13.68 -3.34 7.21
CA VAL A 77 14.24 -2.46 8.23
C VAL A 77 13.25 -2.41 9.39
N TYR A 78 13.71 -2.77 10.59
CA TYR A 78 12.92 -2.76 11.80
C TYR A 78 13.46 -1.72 12.78
N TYR A 79 12.65 -0.73 13.13
CA TYR A 79 12.94 0.27 14.15
C TYR A 79 12.19 -0.08 15.43
N LYS A 80 12.95 -0.28 16.50
CA LYS A 80 12.45 -0.56 17.84
C LYS A 80 12.82 0.61 18.75
N LYS A 81 11.83 1.24 19.35
CA LYS A 81 12.07 2.27 20.38
C LYS A 81 12.73 1.62 21.60
N ASP A 82 13.77 2.25 22.12
CA ASP A 82 14.49 1.79 23.29
C ASP A 82 13.75 2.15 24.59
N GLY A 83 13.95 1.32 25.61
CA GLY A 83 13.39 1.54 26.97
C GLY A 83 11.94 1.11 27.18
N ASP A 84 11.17 0.83 26.13
CA ASP A 84 9.78 0.37 26.25
C ASP A 84 9.69 -1.17 26.28
N ASP A 85 8.63 -1.71 26.90
CA ASP A 85 8.30 -3.13 26.82
C ASP A 85 7.80 -3.48 25.41
N ALA A 86 8.68 -4.06 24.61
CA ALA A 86 8.39 -4.40 23.24
C ALA A 86 7.13 -5.29 23.06
N ALA A 87 6.83 -6.18 24.01
CA ALA A 87 5.68 -7.07 23.93
C ALA A 87 4.34 -6.31 24.03
N LYS A 88 4.32 -5.16 24.68
CA LYS A 88 3.12 -4.33 24.84
C LYS A 88 3.01 -3.20 23.83
N ARG A 89 4.15 -2.83 23.23
CA ARG A 89 4.20 -1.73 22.29
C ARG A 89 3.60 -2.13 20.94
N PRO A 90 2.82 -1.26 20.26
CA PRO A 90 2.32 -1.53 18.91
C PRO A 90 3.44 -1.85 17.94
N LEU A 91 3.12 -2.66 16.93
CA LEU A 91 4.01 -3.04 15.85
C LEU A 91 3.31 -2.82 14.51
N THR A 92 3.88 -1.97 13.67
CA THR A 92 3.32 -1.61 12.36
C THR A 92 4.18 -2.18 11.25
N PHE A 93 3.60 -3.05 10.43
CA PHE A 93 4.19 -3.56 9.21
C PHE A 93 3.82 -2.65 8.05
N THR A 94 4.82 -2.11 7.37
CA THR A 94 4.68 -1.05 6.36
C THR A 94 5.25 -1.50 5.03
N PHE A 95 4.53 -1.22 3.95
CA PHE A 95 4.92 -1.53 2.57
C PHE A 95 4.25 -0.61 1.57
N ASN A 96 4.95 -0.31 0.48
CA ASN A 96 4.38 0.39 -0.67
C ASN A 96 3.71 -0.57 -1.66
N GLY A 97 3.22 -0.04 -2.76
CA GLY A 97 2.40 -0.73 -3.74
C GLY A 97 3.12 -1.08 -5.05
N GLY A 98 2.70 -0.49 -6.11
CA GLY A 98 3.07 -0.76 -7.49
C GLY A 98 1.99 -1.54 -8.24
N PRO A 99 1.88 -2.90 -8.22
CA PRO A 99 2.80 -3.84 -7.56
C PRO A 99 4.23 -3.75 -8.07
N GLY A 100 5.18 -4.16 -7.22
CA GLY A 100 6.60 -4.14 -7.55
C GLY A 100 7.39 -2.96 -6.97
N SER A 101 6.79 -2.09 -6.13
CA SER A 101 7.54 -1.06 -5.41
C SER A 101 8.13 -1.60 -4.12
N SER A 102 9.36 -1.17 -3.81
CA SER A 102 9.95 -1.27 -2.48
C SER A 102 9.23 -0.35 -1.48
N SER A 103 9.55 -0.46 -0.19
CA SER A 103 8.94 0.34 0.87
C SER A 103 9.47 1.78 0.99
N VAL A 104 10.30 2.22 0.05
CA VAL A 104 11.07 3.49 0.11
C VAL A 104 10.23 4.73 0.36
N TRP A 105 9.04 4.83 -0.26
CA TRP A 105 8.23 6.04 -0.22
C TRP A 105 7.66 6.31 1.17
N LEU A 106 7.05 5.30 1.79
CA LEU A 106 6.58 5.41 3.18
C LEU A 106 7.75 5.45 4.16
N HIS A 107 8.85 4.71 3.89
CA HIS A 107 10.01 4.68 4.76
C HIS A 107 10.68 6.04 4.88
N MET A 108 11.05 6.64 3.75
CA MET A 108 11.82 7.89 3.68
C MET A 108 10.97 9.14 3.47
N GLY A 109 9.66 8.98 3.31
CA GLY A 109 8.75 10.11 3.08
C GLY A 109 7.83 10.44 4.25
N ALA A 110 7.38 9.40 4.98
CA ALA A 110 6.31 9.58 5.96
C ALA A 110 6.63 9.00 7.35
N ILE A 111 6.94 7.69 7.41
CA ILE A 111 6.76 6.89 8.63
C ILE A 111 8.08 6.68 9.38
N GLY A 112 9.19 6.48 8.67
CA GLY A 112 10.50 6.20 9.24
C GLY A 112 11.07 7.36 10.07
N PRO A 113 12.13 7.11 10.88
CA PRO A 113 12.73 8.15 11.73
C PRO A 113 13.56 9.19 10.95
N ARG A 114 13.85 8.92 9.69
CA ARG A 114 14.49 9.83 8.74
C ARG A 114 13.61 10.06 7.54
N ARG A 115 13.74 11.22 6.91
CA ARG A 115 13.03 11.56 5.67
C ARG A 115 13.92 12.30 4.69
N VAL A 116 13.53 12.26 3.44
CA VAL A 116 14.13 13.06 2.38
C VAL A 116 13.80 14.54 2.64
N ALA A 117 14.79 15.41 2.52
CA ALA A 117 14.60 16.85 2.61
C ALA A 117 13.95 17.36 1.32
N LEU A 118 12.68 17.71 1.40
CA LEU A 118 11.93 18.37 0.35
C LEU A 118 11.53 19.78 0.81
N LYS A 119 11.16 20.66 -0.11
CA LYS A 119 10.59 21.96 0.23
C LYS A 119 9.19 21.81 0.85
N ASP A 120 8.68 22.86 1.46
CA ASP A 120 7.39 22.84 2.18
C ASP A 120 6.20 22.46 1.28
N ASP A 121 6.27 22.77 0.00
CA ASP A 121 5.27 22.41 -1.02
C ASP A 121 5.43 20.99 -1.57
N GLY A 122 6.47 20.26 -1.17
CA GLY A 122 6.80 18.91 -1.63
C GLY A 122 7.74 18.88 -2.85
N THR A 123 8.17 20.03 -3.37
CA THR A 123 9.11 20.06 -4.49
C THR A 123 10.53 19.69 -4.06
N ALA A 124 11.25 19.00 -4.93
CA ALA A 124 12.64 18.63 -4.68
C ALA A 124 13.57 19.87 -4.70
N PRO A 125 14.57 19.93 -3.82
CA PRO A 125 15.68 20.86 -3.99
C PRO A 125 16.59 20.40 -5.14
N ASN A 126 17.53 21.26 -5.52
CA ASN A 126 18.61 20.82 -6.41
C ASN A 126 19.50 19.79 -5.69
N PRO A 127 20.08 18.81 -6.40
CA PRO A 127 21.05 17.89 -5.82
C PRO A 127 22.29 18.65 -5.30
N PRO A 128 23.03 18.13 -4.29
CA PRO A 128 22.84 16.83 -3.67
C PRO A 128 21.68 16.80 -2.67
N TYR A 129 20.95 15.66 -2.66
CA TYR A 129 19.80 15.46 -1.77
C TYR A 129 20.24 15.07 -0.35
N GLN A 130 19.43 15.42 0.63
CA GLN A 130 19.78 15.24 2.05
C GLN A 130 18.74 14.37 2.77
N VAL A 131 19.24 13.65 3.75
CA VAL A 131 18.44 12.93 4.76
C VAL A 131 18.36 13.80 6.00
N ILE A 132 17.16 13.98 6.53
CA ILE A 132 16.92 14.79 7.72
C ILE A 132 16.09 14.02 8.75
N ASN A 133 16.07 14.54 9.97
CA ASN A 133 15.19 14.06 11.04
C ASN A 133 13.73 14.13 10.57
N ASN A 134 12.97 13.06 10.84
CA ASN A 134 11.53 13.05 10.57
C ASN A 134 10.76 13.31 11.86
N GLU A 135 10.38 14.54 12.06
CA GLU A 135 9.56 14.97 13.20
C GLU A 135 8.13 14.43 13.17
N TYR A 136 7.71 13.84 12.02
CA TYR A 136 6.39 13.24 11.80
C TYR A 136 6.41 11.71 11.87
N THR A 137 7.54 11.09 12.23
CA THR A 137 7.65 9.63 12.34
C THR A 137 6.59 9.04 13.27
N TRP A 138 6.19 7.81 13.01
CA TRP A 138 5.26 7.08 13.87
C TRP A 138 5.96 6.30 15.00
N LEU A 139 7.29 6.45 15.11
CA LEU A 139 8.08 5.72 16.11
C LEU A 139 7.74 6.09 17.57
N ASP A 140 7.11 7.22 17.80
CA ASP A 140 6.57 7.59 19.11
C ASP A 140 5.36 6.74 19.52
N LYS A 141 4.56 6.26 18.57
CA LYS A 141 3.35 5.44 18.79
C LYS A 141 3.58 3.94 18.61
N SER A 142 4.43 3.52 17.68
CA SER A 142 4.60 2.14 17.25
C SER A 142 6.05 1.83 16.93
N ASP A 143 6.48 0.59 17.12
CA ASP A 143 7.67 0.08 16.44
C ASP A 143 7.32 -0.16 14.97
N LEU A 144 8.30 -0.03 14.07
CA LEU A 144 8.06 0.06 12.63
C LEU A 144 8.85 -1.01 11.88
N VAL A 145 8.20 -1.75 11.01
CA VAL A 145 8.82 -2.74 10.13
C VAL A 145 8.52 -2.39 8.68
N PHE A 146 9.53 -1.95 7.95
CA PHE A 146 9.45 -1.72 6.51
C PHE A 146 9.87 -2.98 5.79
N ILE A 147 9.00 -3.48 4.90
CA ILE A 147 9.18 -4.75 4.21
C ILE A 147 9.27 -4.47 2.71
N ASP A 148 10.31 -4.97 2.08
CA ASP A 148 10.39 -5.01 0.62
C ASP A 148 9.85 -6.35 0.13
N PRO A 149 8.74 -6.38 -0.64
CA PRO A 149 8.27 -7.60 -1.29
C PRO A 149 9.33 -8.24 -2.18
N VAL A 150 9.23 -9.55 -2.42
CA VAL A 150 10.22 -10.27 -3.25
C VAL A 150 10.35 -9.61 -4.62
N SER A 151 11.59 -9.47 -5.09
CA SER A 151 12.04 -8.77 -6.31
C SER A 151 12.11 -7.24 -6.19
N THR A 152 11.71 -6.65 -5.07
CA THR A 152 11.84 -5.21 -4.80
C THR A 152 12.94 -4.93 -3.78
N GLY A 153 13.38 -3.69 -3.67
CA GLY A 153 14.43 -3.31 -2.75
C GLY A 153 15.66 -4.22 -2.88
N PHE A 154 16.10 -4.79 -1.76
CA PHE A 154 17.11 -5.83 -1.74
C PHE A 154 16.54 -7.26 -1.68
N SER A 155 15.23 -7.44 -1.63
CA SER A 155 14.59 -8.75 -1.58
C SER A 155 14.75 -9.51 -2.89
N ARG A 156 15.17 -10.78 -2.79
CA ARG A 156 15.43 -11.63 -3.97
C ARG A 156 14.90 -13.05 -3.74
N PRO A 157 14.45 -13.75 -4.81
CA PRO A 157 14.28 -15.19 -4.76
C PRO A 157 15.59 -15.86 -4.38
N ALA A 158 15.52 -17.03 -3.77
CA ALA A 158 16.69 -17.86 -3.48
C ALA A 158 17.32 -18.37 -4.79
N ALA A 159 18.60 -18.74 -4.75
CA ALA A 159 19.28 -19.30 -5.90
C ALA A 159 18.53 -20.54 -6.44
N GLY A 160 18.25 -20.54 -7.75
CA GLY A 160 17.50 -21.59 -8.42
C GLY A 160 15.97 -21.50 -8.30
N GLU A 161 15.44 -20.50 -7.58
CA GLU A 161 14.01 -20.25 -7.48
C GLU A 161 13.52 -19.26 -8.52
N SER A 162 12.33 -19.49 -9.08
CA SER A 162 11.70 -18.57 -10.02
C SER A 162 11.12 -17.36 -9.30
N ALA A 163 11.44 -16.16 -9.77
CA ALA A 163 10.83 -14.94 -9.25
C ALA A 163 9.30 -14.89 -9.48
N LYS A 164 8.82 -15.49 -10.57
CA LYS A 164 7.40 -15.48 -10.96
C LYS A 164 6.48 -16.13 -9.91
N GLN A 165 7.01 -17.05 -9.08
CA GLN A 165 6.24 -17.65 -7.98
C GLN A 165 5.84 -16.66 -6.88
N PHE A 166 6.31 -15.41 -6.95
CA PHE A 166 5.98 -14.34 -5.99
C PHE A 166 5.21 -13.19 -6.66
N HIS A 167 5.05 -13.22 -8.01
CA HIS A 167 4.53 -12.11 -8.80
C HIS A 167 3.04 -12.30 -9.11
N GLY A 168 2.20 -12.20 -8.09
CA GLY A 168 0.75 -12.29 -8.19
C GLY A 168 0.08 -11.89 -6.89
N TYR A 169 -1.22 -11.60 -6.94
CA TYR A 169 -1.96 -11.15 -5.77
C TYR A 169 -1.95 -12.20 -4.63
N VAL A 170 -2.23 -13.46 -4.96
CA VAL A 170 -2.26 -14.54 -3.96
C VAL A 170 -0.86 -14.83 -3.43
N GLU A 171 0.12 -14.91 -4.32
CA GLU A 171 1.52 -15.18 -4.03
C GLU A 171 2.14 -14.08 -3.15
N ASP A 172 1.73 -12.83 -3.40
CA ASP A 172 2.11 -11.66 -2.60
C ASP A 172 1.57 -11.78 -1.17
N LEU A 173 0.27 -12.10 -1.01
CA LEU A 173 -0.31 -12.32 0.33
C LEU A 173 0.36 -13.49 1.07
N GLN A 174 0.71 -14.57 0.36
CA GLN A 174 1.39 -15.73 0.93
C GLN A 174 2.78 -15.37 1.45
N SER A 175 3.58 -14.70 0.63
CA SER A 175 4.94 -14.31 1.00
C SER A 175 4.96 -13.28 2.13
N MET A 176 4.11 -12.26 2.07
CA MET A 176 4.01 -11.23 3.09
C MET A 176 3.41 -11.77 4.41
N GLY A 177 2.40 -12.63 4.33
CA GLY A 177 1.82 -13.29 5.51
C GLY A 177 2.82 -14.21 6.21
N SER A 178 3.60 -14.98 5.45
CA SER A 178 4.69 -15.81 5.97
C SER A 178 5.78 -14.96 6.63
N PHE A 179 6.18 -13.84 5.99
CA PHE A 179 7.11 -12.90 6.60
C PHE A 179 6.60 -12.40 7.95
N ILE A 180 5.37 -11.89 8.01
CA ILE A 180 4.78 -11.35 9.25
C ILE A 180 4.76 -12.42 10.35
N ARG A 181 4.31 -13.64 10.06
CA ARG A 181 4.29 -14.73 11.03
C ARG A 181 5.70 -15.07 11.54
N HIS A 182 6.68 -15.18 10.65
CA HIS A 182 8.07 -15.47 11.03
C HIS A 182 8.68 -14.33 11.85
N PHE A 183 8.40 -13.08 11.45
CA PHE A 183 8.85 -11.90 12.18
C PHE A 183 8.32 -11.86 13.61
N LEU A 184 7.01 -12.10 13.80
CA LEU A 184 6.39 -12.13 15.13
C LEU A 184 7.02 -13.17 16.04
N SER A 185 7.35 -14.36 15.51
CA SER A 185 8.02 -15.41 16.28
C SER A 185 9.48 -15.07 16.58
N ARG A 186 10.19 -14.53 15.59
CA ARG A 186 11.62 -14.25 15.69
C ARG A 186 11.95 -13.11 16.64
N TYR A 187 11.11 -12.06 16.64
CA TYR A 187 11.29 -10.88 17.48
C TYR A 187 10.40 -10.90 18.73
N GLU A 188 9.75 -12.04 19.01
CA GLU A 188 8.90 -12.25 20.23
C GLU A 188 7.78 -11.20 20.33
N ARG A 189 7.12 -10.89 19.20
CA ARG A 189 6.11 -9.83 19.07
C ARG A 189 4.68 -10.33 18.97
N TRP A 190 4.41 -11.58 19.35
CA TRP A 190 3.04 -12.14 19.32
C TRP A 190 2.07 -11.39 20.22
N GLY A 191 2.53 -10.89 21.37
CA GLY A 191 1.73 -10.12 22.33
C GLY A 191 1.47 -8.67 21.93
N SER A 192 2.21 -8.10 20.95
CA SER A 192 2.06 -6.71 20.53
C SER A 192 0.73 -6.45 19.85
N PRO A 193 0.09 -5.29 20.04
CA PRO A 193 -0.92 -4.80 19.09
C PRO A 193 -0.33 -4.66 17.70
N LYS A 194 -1.04 -5.13 16.68
CA LYS A 194 -0.52 -5.25 15.32
C LYS A 194 -1.27 -4.35 14.35
N PHE A 195 -0.50 -3.67 13.50
CA PHE A 195 -1.02 -2.78 12.47
C PHE A 195 -0.41 -3.10 11.12
N LEU A 196 -1.18 -2.88 10.05
CA LEU A 196 -0.68 -2.86 8.68
C LEU A 196 -0.76 -1.43 8.14
N SER A 197 0.25 -1.02 7.37
CA SER A 197 0.25 0.25 6.66
C SER A 197 0.66 0.02 5.21
N GLY A 198 -0.25 0.34 4.28
CA GLY A 198 0.00 0.21 2.86
C GLY A 198 -0.33 1.48 2.11
N GLU A 199 0.42 1.75 1.03
CA GLU A 199 0.17 2.83 0.11
C GLU A 199 -0.08 2.30 -1.30
N SER A 200 -1.05 2.90 -2.02
CA SER A 200 -1.35 2.51 -3.40
C SER A 200 -1.77 1.03 -3.48
N TYR A 201 -1.20 0.20 -4.37
CA TYR A 201 -1.40 -1.25 -4.34
C TYR A 201 -1.08 -1.87 -2.96
N GLY A 202 -0.26 -1.23 -2.14
CA GLY A 202 -0.05 -1.64 -0.75
C GLY A 202 -1.33 -1.64 0.09
N THR A 203 -2.33 -0.85 -0.27
CA THR A 203 -3.66 -0.87 0.37
C THR A 203 -4.46 -2.10 -0.05
N THR A 204 -4.36 -2.50 -1.32
CA THR A 204 -4.87 -3.79 -1.83
C THR A 204 -4.27 -4.95 -1.06
N ARG A 205 -2.93 -4.94 -0.88
CA ARG A 205 -2.20 -5.91 -0.06
C ARG A 205 -2.67 -5.89 1.40
N ALA A 206 -2.76 -4.72 2.04
CA ALA A 206 -3.16 -4.61 3.44
C ALA A 206 -4.58 -5.13 3.69
N ALA A 207 -5.53 -4.77 2.81
CA ALA A 207 -6.90 -5.26 2.86
C ALA A 207 -6.96 -6.79 2.68
N GLY A 208 -6.26 -7.33 1.69
CA GLY A 208 -6.16 -8.77 1.47
C GLY A 208 -5.48 -9.51 2.62
N LEU A 209 -4.37 -8.96 3.13
CA LEU A 209 -3.64 -9.52 4.28
C LEU A 209 -4.47 -9.55 5.56
N SER A 210 -5.39 -8.61 5.78
CA SER A 210 -6.23 -8.60 6.97
C SER A 210 -7.05 -9.90 7.09
N LYS A 211 -7.62 -10.36 5.98
CA LYS A 211 -8.32 -11.64 5.90
C LYS A 211 -7.34 -12.82 5.87
N TYR A 212 -6.30 -12.75 5.05
CA TYR A 212 -5.34 -13.84 4.87
C TYR A 212 -4.65 -14.22 6.20
N LEU A 213 -4.22 -13.26 6.99
CA LEU A 213 -3.60 -13.47 8.31
C LEU A 213 -4.55 -14.14 9.29
N GLN A 214 -5.82 -13.74 9.31
CA GLN A 214 -6.85 -14.39 10.15
C GLN A 214 -7.08 -15.84 9.74
N ASP A 215 -7.32 -16.07 8.45
CA ASP A 215 -7.73 -17.38 7.94
C ASP A 215 -6.60 -18.41 7.95
N ASN A 216 -5.36 -17.98 7.62
CA ASN A 216 -4.23 -18.91 7.43
C ASN A 216 -3.26 -18.94 8.62
N HIS A 217 -3.12 -17.84 9.35
CA HIS A 217 -2.14 -17.73 10.43
C HIS A 217 -2.74 -17.46 11.81
N ARG A 218 -4.07 -17.27 11.91
CA ARG A 218 -4.79 -16.93 13.15
C ARG A 218 -4.25 -15.65 13.80
N ILE A 219 -3.75 -14.74 12.97
CA ILE A 219 -3.24 -13.44 13.38
C ILE A 219 -4.32 -12.40 13.17
N TYR A 220 -4.77 -11.80 14.27
CA TYR A 220 -5.75 -10.71 14.27
C TYR A 220 -5.01 -9.38 14.47
N ILE A 221 -5.34 -8.39 13.64
CA ILE A 221 -4.72 -7.07 13.67
C ILE A 221 -5.67 -6.04 14.32
N ASN A 222 -5.09 -5.01 14.91
CA ASN A 222 -5.82 -3.95 15.62
C ASN A 222 -6.25 -2.83 14.66
N GLY A 223 -5.42 -2.52 13.68
CA GLY A 223 -5.74 -1.47 12.73
C GLY A 223 -5.01 -1.58 11.39
N ILE A 224 -5.58 -0.93 10.39
CA ILE A 224 -5.02 -0.83 9.04
C ILE A 224 -4.98 0.62 8.63
N PHE A 225 -3.84 1.07 8.10
CA PHE A 225 -3.69 2.35 7.42
C PHE A 225 -3.71 2.11 5.91
N LEU A 226 -4.73 2.63 5.25
CA LEU A 226 -4.89 2.64 3.80
C LEU A 226 -4.53 4.05 3.29
N ILE A 227 -3.34 4.20 2.76
CA ILE A 227 -2.78 5.46 2.27
C ILE A 227 -2.94 5.49 0.76
N SER A 228 -3.71 6.44 0.23
CA SER A 228 -4.03 6.53 -1.19
C SER A 228 -4.59 5.21 -1.73
N ALA A 229 -5.81 4.88 -1.26
CA ALA A 229 -6.38 3.54 -1.33
C ALA A 229 -6.86 3.14 -2.72
N ILE A 230 -6.59 1.89 -3.10
CA ILE A 230 -7.24 1.17 -4.19
C ILE A 230 -7.73 -0.18 -3.69
N LEU A 231 -9.06 -0.36 -3.63
CA LEU A 231 -9.69 -1.57 -3.11
C LEU A 231 -10.42 -2.36 -4.20
N ASN A 232 -10.95 -1.69 -5.21
CA ASN A 232 -11.64 -2.30 -6.34
C ASN A 232 -11.07 -1.80 -7.66
N PHE A 233 -10.35 -2.66 -8.38
CA PHE A 233 -9.72 -2.30 -9.65
C PHE A 233 -10.71 -1.97 -10.75
N GLY A 234 -11.94 -2.52 -10.70
CA GLY A 234 -13.01 -2.18 -11.64
C GLY A 234 -13.43 -0.71 -11.60
N ASN A 235 -13.14 -0.02 -10.49
CA ASN A 235 -13.43 1.40 -10.32
C ASN A 235 -12.27 2.33 -10.73
N ASN A 236 -11.13 1.75 -11.12
CA ASN A 236 -9.94 2.48 -11.56
C ASN A 236 -9.55 2.19 -13.01
N ASP A 237 -9.93 1.02 -13.55
CA ASP A 237 -9.50 0.58 -14.88
C ASP A 237 -10.48 1.01 -15.97
N TYR A 238 -9.96 1.73 -16.96
CA TYR A 238 -10.70 2.16 -18.14
C TYR A 238 -10.70 1.05 -19.21
N TYR A 239 -11.87 0.55 -19.53
CA TYR A 239 -12.07 -0.34 -20.66
C TYR A 239 -13.42 -0.08 -21.32
N PRO A 240 -13.64 -0.51 -22.58
CA PRO A 240 -14.92 -0.32 -23.26
C PRO A 240 -16.08 -0.92 -22.46
N GLY A 241 -17.10 -0.09 -22.17
CA GLY A 241 -18.26 -0.48 -21.39
C GLY A 241 -18.16 -0.25 -19.88
N ASN A 242 -17.00 0.08 -19.35
CA ASN A 242 -16.84 0.48 -17.96
C ASN A 242 -16.78 2.01 -17.83
N ASP A 243 -17.84 2.63 -17.43
CA ASP A 243 -17.91 4.08 -17.23
C ASP A 243 -17.66 4.53 -15.78
N MET A 244 -17.57 3.59 -14.82
CA MET A 244 -17.37 3.94 -13.40
C MET A 244 -16.10 4.75 -13.12
N PRO A 245 -14.91 4.42 -13.68
CA PRO A 245 -13.74 5.27 -13.48
C PRO A 245 -13.97 6.71 -13.91
N ARG A 246 -14.68 6.94 -15.01
CA ARG A 246 -14.98 8.29 -15.53
C ARG A 246 -15.81 9.10 -14.56
N VAL A 247 -16.80 8.47 -13.93
CA VAL A 247 -17.64 9.08 -12.89
C VAL A 247 -16.82 9.41 -11.65
N LEU A 248 -16.01 8.45 -11.19
CA LEU A 248 -15.29 8.57 -9.92
C LEU A 248 -14.03 9.46 -9.97
N TYR A 249 -13.43 9.65 -11.16
CA TYR A 249 -12.29 10.55 -11.35
C TYR A 249 -12.69 12.02 -11.49
N LEU A 250 -13.94 12.31 -11.89
CA LEU A 250 -14.39 13.67 -12.19
C LEU A 250 -14.18 14.66 -11.02
N PRO A 251 -14.44 14.31 -9.73
CA PRO A 251 -14.14 15.23 -8.62
C PRO A 251 -12.65 15.54 -8.46
N SER A 252 -11.75 14.60 -8.76
CA SER A 252 -10.30 14.87 -8.77
C SER A 252 -9.89 15.79 -9.92
N TYR A 253 -10.56 15.69 -11.10
CA TYR A 253 -10.38 16.67 -12.18
C TYR A 253 -10.80 18.07 -11.72
N THR A 254 -11.91 18.17 -11.00
CA THR A 254 -12.36 19.43 -10.40
C THR A 254 -11.33 20.01 -9.43
N ALA A 255 -10.76 19.16 -8.56
CA ALA A 255 -9.73 19.58 -7.63
C ALA A 255 -8.50 20.17 -8.37
N ALA A 256 -7.99 19.43 -9.37
CA ALA A 256 -6.85 19.88 -10.17
C ALA A 256 -7.14 21.18 -10.92
N ALA A 257 -8.30 21.28 -11.56
CA ALA A 257 -8.71 22.49 -12.26
C ALA A 257 -8.85 23.68 -11.30
N TRP A 258 -9.36 23.46 -10.09
CA TRP A 258 -9.40 24.45 -9.03
C TRP A 258 -8.00 24.95 -8.66
N TYR A 259 -7.07 24.05 -8.39
CA TYR A 259 -5.68 24.38 -8.04
C TYR A 259 -5.01 25.23 -9.14
N HIS A 260 -5.20 24.84 -10.39
CA HIS A 260 -4.63 25.54 -11.56
C HIS A 260 -5.42 26.76 -12.01
N LYS A 261 -6.45 27.18 -11.26
CA LYS A 261 -7.29 28.36 -11.58
C LYS A 261 -7.95 28.26 -12.95
N LYS A 262 -8.42 27.08 -13.31
CA LYS A 262 -9.09 26.80 -14.59
C LYS A 262 -10.60 26.63 -14.45
N LEU A 263 -11.16 26.68 -13.20
CA LEU A 263 -12.60 26.59 -12.99
C LEU A 263 -13.32 27.92 -13.29
N ASN A 264 -14.62 27.81 -13.43
CA ASN A 264 -15.51 28.98 -13.48
C ASN A 264 -15.35 29.81 -12.20
N PRO A 265 -15.37 31.15 -12.27
CA PRO A 265 -15.25 32.03 -11.10
C PRO A 265 -16.20 31.71 -9.93
N ALA A 266 -17.40 31.18 -10.22
CA ALA A 266 -18.39 30.81 -9.20
C ALA A 266 -17.93 29.61 -8.29
N LEU A 267 -16.98 28.80 -8.76
CA LEU A 267 -16.41 27.68 -8.03
C LEU A 267 -14.98 27.94 -7.55
N GLN A 268 -14.29 28.87 -8.18
CA GLN A 268 -12.85 29.08 -7.96
C GLN A 268 -12.51 29.54 -6.53
N GLY A 269 -13.44 30.14 -5.83
CA GLY A 269 -13.21 30.70 -4.49
C GLY A 269 -13.28 29.69 -3.34
N ASP A 270 -13.84 28.49 -3.56
CA ASP A 270 -14.09 27.49 -2.51
C ASP A 270 -13.95 26.08 -3.05
N LEU A 271 -12.86 25.41 -2.66
CA LEU A 271 -12.56 24.04 -3.06
C LEU A 271 -13.65 23.06 -2.59
N GLN A 272 -14.08 23.16 -1.33
CA GLN A 272 -15.03 22.21 -0.76
C GLN A 272 -16.41 22.30 -1.45
N LYS A 273 -16.83 23.53 -1.78
CA LYS A 273 -18.03 23.75 -2.59
C LYS A 273 -17.89 23.12 -3.98
N ALA A 274 -16.75 23.37 -4.66
CA ALA A 274 -16.49 22.84 -5.99
C ALA A 274 -16.51 21.30 -6.00
N LEU A 275 -15.87 20.66 -5.01
CA LEU A 275 -15.86 19.21 -4.86
C LEU A 275 -17.27 18.67 -4.62
N LYS A 276 -18.01 19.25 -3.67
CA LYS A 276 -19.36 18.78 -3.33
C LYS A 276 -20.33 18.85 -4.51
N GLU A 277 -20.27 19.93 -5.27
CA GLU A 277 -21.11 20.08 -6.48
C GLU A 277 -20.70 19.08 -7.57
N SER A 278 -19.39 18.88 -7.80
CA SER A 278 -18.88 17.96 -8.79
C SER A 278 -19.18 16.47 -8.42
N GLU A 279 -19.07 16.10 -7.15
CA GLU A 279 -19.48 14.78 -6.64
C GLU A 279 -20.96 14.49 -6.92
N THR A 280 -21.81 15.50 -6.65
CA THR A 280 -23.25 15.40 -6.91
C THR A 280 -23.55 15.25 -8.40
N PHE A 281 -22.87 16.02 -9.25
CA PHE A 281 -22.99 15.91 -10.69
C PHE A 281 -22.48 14.55 -11.20
N ALA A 282 -21.34 14.10 -10.69
CA ALA A 282 -20.72 12.82 -11.07
C ALA A 282 -21.66 11.63 -10.81
N LEU A 283 -22.19 11.51 -9.60
CA LEU A 283 -23.09 10.41 -9.23
C LEU A 283 -24.51 10.55 -9.80
N GLY A 284 -24.91 11.72 -10.24
CA GLY A 284 -26.22 12.01 -10.77
C GLY A 284 -26.29 12.08 -12.30
N GLU A 285 -26.33 13.31 -12.81
CA GLU A 285 -26.56 13.57 -14.24
C GLU A 285 -25.47 12.95 -15.14
N TYR A 286 -24.19 12.99 -14.71
CA TYR A 286 -23.10 12.46 -15.51
C TYR A 286 -23.14 10.93 -15.61
N ALA A 287 -23.31 10.24 -14.49
CA ALA A 287 -23.47 8.79 -14.48
C ALA A 287 -24.67 8.35 -15.32
N ALA A 288 -25.82 9.02 -15.17
CA ALA A 288 -27.02 8.72 -15.94
C ALA A 288 -26.82 8.94 -17.45
N ALA A 289 -26.08 9.97 -17.83
CA ALA A 289 -25.74 10.23 -19.23
C ALA A 289 -24.81 9.17 -19.81
N LEU A 290 -23.78 8.75 -19.07
CA LEU A 290 -22.87 7.70 -19.53
C LEU A 290 -23.58 6.36 -19.71
N ILE A 291 -24.49 5.98 -18.81
CA ILE A 291 -25.32 4.77 -18.93
C ILE A 291 -26.20 4.80 -20.19
N GLN A 292 -26.75 5.95 -20.56
CA GLN A 292 -27.54 6.09 -21.78
C GLN A 292 -26.71 5.95 -23.07
N GLY A 293 -25.42 6.30 -23.03
CA GLY A 293 -24.51 6.12 -24.16
C GLY A 293 -25.02 6.72 -25.46
N GLY A 294 -25.21 5.89 -26.48
CA GLY A 294 -25.68 6.32 -27.81
C GLY A 294 -27.15 6.73 -27.87
N TRP A 295 -27.94 6.50 -26.84
CA TRP A 295 -29.36 6.92 -26.77
C TRP A 295 -29.53 8.41 -26.41
N LEU A 296 -28.46 9.09 -25.94
CA LEU A 296 -28.52 10.53 -25.72
C LEU A 296 -28.73 11.28 -27.02
N SER A 297 -29.66 12.23 -27.01
CA SER A 297 -29.79 13.22 -28.08
C SER A 297 -28.59 14.20 -28.05
N ASP A 298 -28.32 14.87 -29.18
CA ASP A 298 -27.23 15.83 -29.27
C ASP A 298 -27.42 17.00 -28.28
N ALA A 299 -28.66 17.44 -28.04
CA ALA A 299 -28.97 18.46 -27.04
C ALA A 299 -28.66 18.01 -25.60
N GLN A 300 -28.87 16.72 -25.29
CA GLN A 300 -28.50 16.18 -23.97
C GLN A 300 -26.99 16.04 -23.83
N LYS A 301 -26.27 15.57 -24.87
CA LYS A 301 -24.80 15.51 -24.89
C LYS A 301 -24.21 16.90 -24.69
N ASP A 302 -24.75 17.89 -25.38
CA ASP A 302 -24.31 19.29 -25.32
C ASP A 302 -24.45 19.85 -23.89
N LYS A 303 -25.58 19.62 -23.23
CA LYS A 303 -25.82 20.04 -21.85
C LYS A 303 -24.87 19.37 -20.85
N VAL A 304 -24.59 18.08 -21.01
CA VAL A 304 -23.68 17.36 -20.13
C VAL A 304 -22.24 17.84 -20.35
N ALA A 305 -21.83 18.05 -21.61
CA ALA A 305 -20.51 18.57 -21.92
C ALA A 305 -20.27 19.97 -21.37
N GLU A 306 -21.29 20.84 -21.36
CA GLU A 306 -21.24 22.16 -20.72
C GLU A 306 -20.98 22.06 -19.21
N LYS A 307 -21.68 21.14 -18.52
CA LYS A 307 -21.45 20.88 -17.08
C LYS A 307 -20.07 20.25 -16.82
N MET A 308 -19.62 19.31 -17.67
CA MET A 308 -18.27 18.78 -17.57
C MET A 308 -17.24 19.92 -17.70
N SER A 309 -17.39 20.79 -18.68
CA SER A 309 -16.53 21.97 -18.84
C SER A 309 -16.53 22.85 -17.59
N TYR A 310 -17.69 23.09 -17.01
CA TYR A 310 -17.86 23.90 -15.80
C TYR A 310 -17.10 23.34 -14.59
N TYR A 311 -17.11 21.99 -14.40
CA TYR A 311 -16.45 21.32 -13.26
C TYR A 311 -15.00 20.94 -13.54
N THR A 312 -14.59 20.69 -14.78
CA THR A 312 -13.24 20.18 -15.09
C THR A 312 -12.27 21.23 -15.63
N GLY A 313 -12.75 22.41 -16.01
CA GLY A 313 -11.93 23.42 -16.65
C GLY A 313 -11.51 23.09 -18.09
N LEU A 314 -11.95 21.96 -18.63
CA LEU A 314 -11.76 21.58 -20.02
C LEU A 314 -12.75 22.33 -20.92
N SER A 315 -12.45 22.47 -22.22
CA SER A 315 -13.41 23.06 -23.14
C SER A 315 -14.60 22.10 -23.37
N LYS A 316 -15.79 22.68 -23.58
CA LYS A 316 -16.99 21.92 -23.94
C LYS A 316 -16.76 21.09 -25.20
N GLU A 317 -16.08 21.68 -26.17
CA GLU A 317 -15.75 21.02 -27.42
C GLU A 317 -14.88 19.76 -27.17
N PHE A 318 -13.85 19.84 -26.35
CA PHE A 318 -13.03 18.69 -25.98
C PHE A 318 -13.86 17.59 -25.29
N CYS A 319 -14.77 17.96 -24.38
CA CYS A 319 -15.66 16.99 -23.74
C CYS A 319 -16.57 16.28 -24.74
N LEU A 320 -17.09 17.00 -25.76
CA LEU A 320 -17.89 16.42 -26.84
C LEU A 320 -17.05 15.50 -27.73
N GLN A 321 -15.83 15.93 -28.13
CA GLN A 321 -14.92 15.13 -28.96
C GLN A 321 -14.48 13.84 -28.23
N ALA A 322 -14.38 13.88 -26.91
CA ALA A 322 -14.12 12.70 -26.06
C ALA A 322 -15.38 11.85 -25.80
N ASN A 323 -16.50 12.11 -26.47
CA ASN A 323 -17.80 11.44 -26.22
C ASN A 323 -18.20 11.45 -24.74
N LEU A 324 -17.97 12.53 -24.05
CA LEU A 324 -18.17 12.73 -22.60
C LEU A 324 -17.30 11.79 -21.74
N ARG A 325 -16.32 11.09 -22.30
CA ARG A 325 -15.48 10.07 -21.66
C ARG A 325 -14.02 10.50 -21.65
N VAL A 326 -13.72 11.51 -20.83
CA VAL A 326 -12.33 11.99 -20.67
C VAL A 326 -11.60 11.07 -19.71
N GLU A 327 -10.59 10.36 -20.20
CA GLU A 327 -9.69 9.53 -19.41
C GLU A 327 -8.57 10.39 -18.79
N GLU A 328 -7.97 9.89 -17.70
CA GLU A 328 -7.03 10.68 -16.91
C GLU A 328 -5.79 11.11 -17.71
N ASN A 329 -5.25 10.25 -18.57
CA ASN A 329 -4.09 10.58 -19.43
C ASN A 329 -4.37 11.78 -20.34
N ARG A 330 -5.58 11.85 -20.91
CA ARG A 330 -6.00 12.98 -21.72
C ARG A 330 -6.17 14.23 -20.86
N PHE A 331 -6.73 14.08 -19.65
CA PHE A 331 -6.88 15.19 -18.72
C PHE A 331 -5.53 15.78 -18.32
N TRP A 332 -4.52 14.95 -17.98
CA TRP A 332 -3.17 15.44 -17.62
C TRP A 332 -2.56 16.32 -18.69
N LYS A 333 -2.77 15.96 -19.94
CA LYS A 333 -2.25 16.71 -21.07
C LYS A 333 -3.07 17.96 -21.40
N GLU A 334 -4.41 17.85 -21.32
CA GLU A 334 -5.31 18.89 -21.83
C GLU A 334 -5.48 20.09 -20.86
N LEU A 335 -5.52 19.86 -19.55
CA LEU A 335 -5.82 20.90 -18.57
C LEU A 335 -4.92 22.15 -18.71
N ARG A 336 -3.64 21.94 -18.97
CA ARG A 336 -2.63 23.01 -19.09
C ARG A 336 -1.97 23.07 -20.47
N ARG A 337 -2.52 22.39 -21.50
CA ARG A 337 -1.97 22.36 -22.85
C ARG A 337 -1.68 23.75 -23.44
N LYS A 338 -2.61 24.70 -23.27
CA LYS A 338 -2.45 26.09 -23.77
C LYS A 338 -1.29 26.84 -23.10
N ASP A 339 -0.85 26.38 -21.94
CA ASP A 339 0.29 26.93 -21.19
C ASP A 339 1.60 26.20 -21.54
N GLY A 340 1.57 25.19 -22.41
CA GLY A 340 2.69 24.31 -22.75
C GLY A 340 3.13 23.45 -21.55
N LEU A 341 2.17 23.03 -20.73
CA LEU A 341 2.41 22.27 -19.49
C LEU A 341 1.50 21.04 -19.43
N THR A 342 2.01 19.99 -18.78
CA THR A 342 1.24 18.84 -18.35
C THR A 342 1.15 18.80 -16.83
N VAL A 343 0.14 18.13 -16.29
CA VAL A 343 0.00 17.93 -14.83
C VAL A 343 0.42 16.51 -14.44
N GLY A 344 0.86 16.33 -13.20
CA GLY A 344 1.32 15.05 -12.69
C GLY A 344 0.19 14.06 -12.41
N ARG A 345 0.50 12.77 -12.57
CA ARG A 345 -0.41 11.67 -12.23
C ARG A 345 -0.48 11.42 -10.73
N LEU A 346 0.67 11.38 -10.05
CA LEU A 346 0.69 11.16 -8.60
C LEU A 346 0.23 12.41 -7.83
N ASP A 347 0.49 13.60 -8.37
CA ASP A 347 0.01 14.85 -7.79
C ASP A 347 -0.19 15.88 -8.89
N ALA A 348 -1.44 16.17 -9.19
CA ALA A 348 -1.81 17.09 -10.28
C ALA A 348 -1.38 18.55 -10.04
N ARG A 349 -0.89 18.92 -8.88
CA ARG A 349 -0.34 20.26 -8.60
C ARG A 349 1.03 20.44 -9.25
N PHE A 350 1.79 19.33 -9.42
CA PHE A 350 3.06 19.38 -10.12
C PHE A 350 2.85 19.50 -11.62
N THR A 351 3.67 20.30 -12.27
CA THR A 351 3.62 20.48 -13.72
C THR A 351 4.98 20.30 -14.34
N GLY A 352 4.99 19.88 -15.58
CA GLY A 352 6.20 19.74 -16.41
C GLY A 352 5.97 20.15 -17.85
N ARG A 353 7.05 20.42 -18.56
CA ARG A 353 7.01 20.59 -20.02
C ARG A 353 7.27 19.24 -20.67
N ASP A 354 6.34 18.82 -21.50
CA ASP A 354 6.46 17.58 -22.25
C ASP A 354 7.41 17.74 -23.45
N LEU A 355 7.71 16.64 -24.14
CA LEU A 355 8.52 16.67 -25.37
C LEU A 355 7.82 17.47 -26.47
N ASP A 356 6.49 17.37 -26.56
CA ASP A 356 5.64 18.18 -27.42
C ASP A 356 4.28 18.44 -26.78
N ASP A 357 3.55 19.42 -27.27
CA ASP A 357 2.25 19.81 -26.73
C ASP A 357 1.08 19.09 -27.45
N ALA A 358 1.31 18.42 -28.58
CA ALA A 358 0.27 17.90 -29.46
C ALA A 358 -0.28 16.52 -29.03
N GLY A 359 0.54 15.66 -28.44
CA GLY A 359 0.18 14.30 -28.07
C GLY A 359 -0.98 14.17 -27.10
N GLU A 360 -1.60 12.99 -27.02
CA GLU A 360 -2.64 12.66 -26.05
C GLU A 360 -2.05 12.20 -24.71
N ASN A 361 -0.85 11.61 -24.74
CA ASN A 361 -0.17 11.08 -23.56
C ASN A 361 0.99 11.98 -23.16
N ILE A 362 1.31 11.95 -21.88
CA ILE A 362 2.53 12.58 -21.35
C ILE A 362 3.72 11.64 -21.56
N SER A 363 4.90 12.17 -21.88
CA SER A 363 6.13 11.39 -22.05
C SER A 363 6.79 11.06 -20.70
N PHE A 364 6.49 11.81 -19.67
CA PHE A 364 6.91 11.53 -18.29
C PHE A 364 5.91 12.15 -17.29
N ASP A 365 5.83 11.59 -16.10
CA ASP A 365 5.03 12.14 -15.00
C ASP A 365 5.88 13.15 -14.21
N PRO A 366 5.55 14.46 -14.23
CA PRO A 366 6.31 15.47 -13.51
C PRO A 366 6.28 15.29 -11.99
N SER A 367 5.21 14.71 -11.44
CA SER A 367 5.14 14.41 -10.00
C SER A 367 6.06 13.24 -9.62
N PHE A 368 6.19 12.20 -10.47
CA PHE A 368 7.13 11.11 -10.25
C PHE A 368 8.59 11.57 -10.43
N ALA A 369 8.88 12.35 -11.47
CA ALA A 369 10.22 12.90 -11.71
C ALA A 369 10.73 13.76 -10.53
N ASN A 370 9.81 14.40 -9.79
CA ASN A 370 10.13 15.19 -8.60
C ASN A 370 10.66 14.33 -7.43
N ILE A 371 10.25 13.07 -7.30
CA ILE A 371 10.56 12.24 -6.15
C ILE A 371 11.60 11.15 -6.41
N ASP A 372 11.71 10.65 -7.64
CA ASP A 372 12.51 9.47 -7.98
C ASP A 372 13.99 9.65 -7.60
N GLY A 373 14.64 10.68 -8.09
CA GLY A 373 16.04 10.97 -7.79
C GLY A 373 16.32 11.26 -6.31
N PRO A 374 15.56 12.16 -5.67
CA PRO A 374 15.71 12.47 -4.25
C PRO A 374 15.58 11.25 -3.33
N PHE A 375 14.55 10.43 -3.50
CA PHE A 375 14.32 9.26 -2.65
C PHE A 375 15.37 8.18 -2.89
N THR A 376 15.73 7.91 -4.15
CA THR A 376 16.76 6.94 -4.49
C THR A 376 18.10 7.30 -3.87
N SER A 377 18.53 8.54 -4.03
CA SER A 377 19.81 9.02 -3.50
C SER A 377 19.83 9.03 -1.99
N ALA A 378 18.81 9.59 -1.35
CA ALA A 378 18.71 9.70 0.09
C ALA A 378 18.66 8.33 0.78
N LEU A 379 17.90 7.37 0.23
CA LEU A 379 17.80 6.01 0.81
C LEU A 379 19.16 5.30 0.79
N ASN A 380 19.88 5.33 -0.33
CA ASN A 380 21.19 4.68 -0.45
C ASN A 380 22.20 5.31 0.51
N ASP A 381 22.22 6.63 0.63
CA ASP A 381 23.07 7.34 1.59
C ASP A 381 22.73 6.95 3.05
N TYR A 382 21.45 6.87 3.37
CA TYR A 382 20.94 6.49 4.69
C TYR A 382 21.32 5.05 5.07
N PHE A 383 21.16 4.09 4.15
CA PHE A 383 21.57 2.70 4.40
C PHE A 383 23.05 2.61 4.75
N GLN A 384 23.90 3.31 4.00
CA GLN A 384 25.35 3.22 4.18
C GLN A 384 25.86 3.95 5.43
N LYS A 385 25.34 5.16 5.70
CA LYS A 385 25.89 6.06 6.74
C LYS A 385 25.26 5.87 8.11
N GLU A 386 23.92 5.68 8.18
CA GLU A 386 23.24 5.60 9.47
C GLU A 386 22.84 4.18 9.84
N LEU A 387 22.37 3.36 8.88
CA LEU A 387 22.00 1.97 9.15
C LEU A 387 23.20 1.02 9.06
N ASN A 388 24.38 1.49 8.63
CA ASN A 388 25.60 0.70 8.45
C ASN A 388 25.40 -0.55 7.57
N PHE A 389 24.40 -0.53 6.71
CA PHE A 389 24.09 -1.62 5.81
C PHE A 389 24.71 -1.35 4.44
N LYS A 390 25.68 -2.21 4.06
CA LYS A 390 26.41 -2.11 2.79
C LYS A 390 26.10 -3.34 1.95
N GLU A 391 25.44 -3.14 0.83
CA GLU A 391 25.09 -4.17 -0.14
C GLU A 391 25.51 -3.67 -1.53
N GLU A 392 26.26 -4.50 -2.27
CA GLU A 392 26.72 -4.14 -3.62
C GLU A 392 25.61 -4.31 -4.66
N LYS A 393 24.58 -5.14 -4.38
CA LYS A 393 23.43 -5.26 -5.26
C LYS A 393 22.65 -3.96 -5.29
N GLY A 394 22.15 -3.60 -6.46
CA GLY A 394 21.28 -2.44 -6.61
C GLY A 394 19.99 -2.60 -5.78
N TYR A 395 19.59 -1.53 -5.11
CA TYR A 395 18.28 -1.43 -4.48
C TYR A 395 17.22 -1.16 -5.56
N ASN A 396 16.34 -2.13 -5.80
CA ASN A 396 15.28 -1.99 -6.80
C ASN A 396 14.13 -1.16 -6.24
N ILE A 397 14.09 0.14 -6.50
CA ILE A 397 12.95 1.00 -6.17
C ILE A 397 11.68 0.38 -6.75
N PHE A 398 11.73 0.00 -8.02
CA PHE A 398 10.74 -0.85 -8.67
C PHE A 398 11.39 -2.13 -9.19
N GLY A 399 10.80 -3.26 -8.86
CA GLY A 399 11.16 -4.57 -9.38
C GLY A 399 10.41 -4.88 -10.67
N ASP A 400 11.03 -5.67 -11.55
CA ASP A 400 10.37 -6.22 -12.73
C ASP A 400 9.49 -7.41 -12.30
N VAL A 401 8.22 -7.11 -12.00
CA VAL A 401 7.24 -8.10 -11.53
C VAL A 401 6.14 -8.38 -12.56
N ARG A 402 6.24 -7.81 -13.75
CA ARG A 402 5.24 -7.98 -14.80
C ARG A 402 5.49 -9.23 -15.65
N PRO A 403 4.41 -9.89 -16.16
CA PRO A 403 3.02 -9.64 -15.83
C PRO A 403 2.67 -10.07 -14.40
N TRP A 404 1.89 -9.24 -13.71
CA TRP A 404 1.37 -9.57 -12.38
C TRP A 404 0.21 -10.57 -12.49
N ASN A 405 0.24 -11.63 -11.71
CA ASN A 405 -0.77 -12.69 -11.77
C ASN A 405 -2.05 -12.29 -11.00
N TYR A 406 -3.16 -12.21 -11.73
CA TYR A 406 -4.51 -12.01 -11.20
C TYR A 406 -5.41 -13.24 -11.44
N ASN A 407 -4.85 -14.43 -11.66
CA ASN A 407 -5.61 -15.64 -12.00
C ASN A 407 -6.60 -16.10 -10.91
N ASN A 408 -6.53 -15.52 -9.72
CA ASN A 408 -7.50 -15.73 -8.65
C ASN A 408 -8.88 -15.09 -8.94
N VAL A 409 -8.96 -14.17 -9.90
CA VAL A 409 -10.20 -13.54 -10.38
C VAL A 409 -10.31 -13.75 -11.89
N GLN A 410 -11.36 -14.45 -12.33
CA GLN A 410 -11.59 -14.72 -13.74
C GLN A 410 -12.85 -13.97 -14.19
N ASN A 411 -12.77 -13.30 -15.33
CA ASN A 411 -13.86 -12.51 -15.91
C ASN A 411 -14.38 -11.38 -14.99
N GLN A 412 -13.59 -10.94 -14.04
CA GLN A 412 -13.87 -9.84 -13.14
C GLN A 412 -12.56 -9.15 -12.69
N PHE A 413 -12.67 -7.93 -12.18
CA PHE A 413 -11.54 -7.22 -11.58
C PHE A 413 -11.32 -7.67 -10.14
N LEU A 414 -10.08 -7.55 -9.67
CA LEU A 414 -9.77 -7.75 -8.25
C LEU A 414 -10.51 -6.71 -7.40
N ASN A 415 -11.27 -7.20 -6.43
CA ASN A 415 -11.95 -6.40 -5.42
C ASN A 415 -11.60 -6.94 -4.03
N VAL A 416 -10.78 -6.20 -3.29
CA VAL A 416 -10.33 -6.56 -1.94
C VAL A 416 -11.15 -5.87 -0.83
N ALA A 417 -12.09 -4.99 -1.20
CA ALA A 417 -13.03 -4.41 -0.27
C ALA A 417 -13.85 -5.50 0.44
N GLU A 418 -14.22 -6.58 -0.28
CA GLU A 418 -14.88 -7.75 0.29
C GLU A 418 -13.98 -8.53 1.26
N SER A 419 -12.67 -8.61 1.01
CA SER A 419 -11.72 -9.23 1.96
C SER A 419 -11.63 -8.42 3.25
N LEU A 420 -11.60 -7.09 3.14
CA LEU A 420 -11.60 -6.19 4.29
C LEU A 420 -12.92 -6.29 5.07
N ARG A 421 -14.06 -6.34 4.38
CA ARG A 421 -15.38 -6.53 5.00
C ARG A 421 -15.45 -7.84 5.79
N ASP A 422 -14.98 -8.95 5.21
CA ASP A 422 -14.93 -10.26 5.88
C ASP A 422 -14.02 -10.22 7.12
N ALA A 423 -12.84 -9.60 7.01
CA ALA A 423 -11.93 -9.42 8.13
C ALA A 423 -12.56 -8.60 9.28
N MET A 424 -13.28 -7.52 8.95
CA MET A 424 -13.99 -6.70 9.93
C MET A 424 -15.19 -7.43 10.56
N ALA A 425 -15.84 -8.33 9.82
CA ALA A 425 -16.91 -9.16 10.36
C ALA A 425 -16.39 -10.18 11.39
N LYS A 426 -15.24 -10.81 11.13
CA LYS A 426 -14.59 -11.78 12.01
C LYS A 426 -13.85 -11.10 13.18
N ASN A 427 -13.43 -9.84 13.01
CA ASN A 427 -12.73 -9.04 14.00
C ASN A 427 -13.44 -7.69 14.19
N PRO A 428 -14.49 -7.63 15.01
CA PRO A 428 -15.23 -6.38 15.25
C PRO A 428 -14.38 -5.26 15.88
N ALA A 429 -13.23 -5.58 16.46
CA ALA A 429 -12.30 -4.60 17.02
C ALA A 429 -11.40 -3.94 15.96
N LEU A 430 -11.33 -4.49 14.73
CA LEU A 430 -10.49 -3.97 13.65
C LEU A 430 -10.91 -2.54 13.29
N LYS A 431 -9.92 -1.62 13.32
CA LYS A 431 -10.08 -0.23 12.89
C LYS A 431 -9.43 0.00 11.53
N VAL A 432 -10.01 0.87 10.73
CA VAL A 432 -9.52 1.20 9.39
C VAL A 432 -9.37 2.70 9.24
N TYR A 433 -8.16 3.12 8.92
CA TYR A 433 -7.81 4.47 8.48
C TYR A 433 -7.76 4.50 6.95
N VAL A 434 -8.40 5.48 6.35
CA VAL A 434 -8.33 5.73 4.90
C VAL A 434 -7.90 7.18 4.70
N GLY A 435 -6.71 7.39 4.14
CA GLY A 435 -6.20 8.71 3.80
C GLY A 435 -6.07 8.90 2.31
N CYS A 436 -6.57 10.02 1.77
CA CYS A 436 -6.59 10.30 0.33
C CYS A 436 -6.20 11.74 0.03
N GLY A 437 -5.46 11.95 -1.06
CA GLY A 437 -5.19 13.28 -1.60
C GLY A 437 -6.21 13.70 -2.66
N TYR A 438 -6.67 14.96 -2.62
CA TYR A 438 -7.62 15.48 -3.61
C TYR A 438 -7.06 15.53 -5.04
N TYR A 439 -5.74 15.69 -5.17
CA TYR A 439 -5.04 15.86 -6.44
C TYR A 439 -4.38 14.58 -6.95
N ASP A 440 -4.74 13.43 -6.38
CA ASP A 440 -4.27 12.10 -6.76
C ASP A 440 -5.08 11.56 -7.95
N PHE A 441 -4.39 11.23 -9.05
CA PHE A 441 -4.97 10.54 -10.20
C PHE A 441 -4.53 9.08 -10.31
N ALA A 442 -3.64 8.63 -9.44
CA ALA A 442 -3.28 7.20 -9.37
C ALA A 442 -4.36 6.40 -8.65
N THR A 443 -4.85 6.96 -7.54
CA THR A 443 -5.93 6.38 -6.71
C THR A 443 -6.83 7.52 -6.19
N PRO A 444 -7.77 8.02 -7.02
CA PRO A 444 -8.56 9.20 -6.69
C PRO A 444 -9.33 9.05 -5.37
N TYR A 445 -9.41 10.13 -4.62
CA TYR A 445 -10.04 10.13 -3.30
C TYR A 445 -11.49 9.65 -3.34
N PHE A 446 -12.23 10.05 -4.37
CA PHE A 446 -13.65 9.74 -4.47
C PHE A 446 -13.90 8.27 -4.82
N THR A 447 -12.96 7.62 -5.54
CA THR A 447 -12.98 6.16 -5.76
C THR A 447 -12.82 5.42 -4.43
N ALA A 448 -11.86 5.82 -3.60
CA ALA A 448 -11.67 5.20 -2.29
C ALA A 448 -12.91 5.37 -1.38
N MET A 449 -13.52 6.56 -1.37
CA MET A 449 -14.75 6.81 -0.63
C MET A 449 -15.91 5.94 -1.15
N TYR A 450 -16.06 5.84 -2.47
CA TYR A 450 -17.07 5.00 -3.10
C TYR A 450 -16.87 3.51 -2.72
N ASP A 451 -15.67 2.99 -2.80
CA ASP A 451 -15.36 1.61 -2.43
C ASP A 451 -15.73 1.32 -0.97
N ILE A 452 -15.38 2.20 -0.04
CA ILE A 452 -15.72 2.05 1.38
C ILE A 452 -17.24 2.06 1.61
N GLU A 453 -17.96 2.97 0.99
CA GLU A 453 -19.43 3.03 1.15
C GLU A 453 -20.12 1.82 0.51
N HIS A 454 -19.53 1.23 -0.54
CA HIS A 454 -20.04 0.03 -1.19
C HIS A 454 -19.61 -1.30 -0.54
N MET A 455 -18.80 -1.26 0.54
CA MET A 455 -18.62 -2.44 1.39
C MET A 455 -19.89 -2.85 2.13
N MET A 456 -20.92 -2.01 2.16
CA MET A 456 -22.18 -2.26 2.86
C MET A 456 -21.97 -2.72 4.31
N LEU A 457 -21.09 -2.01 5.01
CA LEU A 457 -20.77 -2.26 6.41
C LEU A 457 -22.00 -1.99 7.29
N ARG A 458 -22.20 -2.82 8.30
CA ARG A 458 -23.18 -2.52 9.35
C ARG A 458 -22.78 -1.25 10.09
N PRO A 459 -23.75 -0.50 10.69
CA PRO A 459 -23.42 0.75 11.39
C PRO A 459 -22.32 0.62 12.44
N GLU A 460 -22.24 -0.51 13.15
CA GLU A 460 -21.22 -0.79 14.14
C GLU A 460 -19.82 -0.92 13.52
N GLN A 461 -19.72 -1.57 12.36
CA GLN A 461 -18.47 -1.72 11.61
C GLN A 461 -18.08 -0.40 10.95
N ARG A 462 -19.05 0.34 10.37
CA ARG A 462 -18.78 1.62 9.70
C ARG A 462 -18.16 2.66 10.65
N LYS A 463 -18.51 2.64 11.95
CA LYS A 463 -17.90 3.50 12.99
C LYS A 463 -16.39 3.27 13.15
N ASN A 464 -15.92 2.08 12.81
CA ASN A 464 -14.50 1.70 12.89
C ASN A 464 -13.67 2.20 11.70
N VAL A 465 -14.32 2.75 10.65
CA VAL A 465 -13.64 3.33 9.49
C VAL A 465 -13.60 4.84 9.61
N LYS A 466 -12.38 5.40 9.53
CA LYS A 466 -12.13 6.85 9.51
C LYS A 466 -11.53 7.24 8.18
N ILE A 467 -12.14 8.21 7.51
CA ILE A 467 -11.70 8.71 6.21
C ILE A 467 -11.18 10.14 6.39
N TYR A 468 -10.01 10.41 5.87
CA TYR A 468 -9.33 11.70 5.90
C TYR A 468 -8.92 12.10 4.49
N THR A 469 -9.06 13.37 4.17
CA THR A 469 -8.69 13.93 2.87
C THR A 469 -7.70 15.08 3.05
N TYR A 470 -6.75 15.19 2.13
CA TYR A 470 -5.64 16.14 2.20
C TYR A 470 -5.55 16.97 0.91
N GLU A 471 -5.22 18.25 1.04
CA GLU A 471 -4.94 19.12 -0.11
C GLU A 471 -3.57 18.83 -0.72
N ALA A 472 -3.38 17.60 -1.17
CA ALA A 472 -2.17 17.05 -1.77
C ALA A 472 -2.52 15.92 -2.73
N GLY A 473 -1.51 15.30 -3.35
CA GLY A 473 -1.67 14.14 -4.24
C GLY A 473 -1.48 12.80 -3.53
N HIS A 474 -0.97 11.81 -4.28
CA HIS A 474 -0.78 10.43 -3.86
C HIS A 474 0.10 10.28 -2.62
N MET A 475 1.25 10.96 -2.60
CA MET A 475 2.15 11.04 -1.47
C MET A 475 1.86 12.33 -0.68
N TYR A 476 0.65 12.46 -0.12
CA TYR A 476 0.22 13.69 0.54
C TYR A 476 1.14 14.10 1.69
N TYR A 477 1.90 13.19 2.25
CA TYR A 477 2.85 13.39 3.33
C TYR A 477 4.15 14.12 2.91
N ILE A 478 4.43 14.30 1.61
CA ILE A 478 5.57 15.11 1.17
C ILE A 478 5.28 16.61 1.23
N ASN A 479 4.02 17.01 1.28
CA ASN A 479 3.61 18.39 1.53
C ASN A 479 3.58 18.65 3.04
N LYS A 480 4.28 19.66 3.52
CA LYS A 480 4.45 19.91 4.95
C LYS A 480 3.14 20.13 5.71
N ALA A 481 2.21 20.91 5.15
CA ALA A 481 0.92 21.16 5.80
C ALA A 481 0.12 19.86 5.96
N SER A 482 0.10 19.03 4.91
CA SER A 482 -0.54 17.71 4.93
C SER A 482 0.19 16.74 5.84
N ALA A 483 1.54 16.76 5.91
CA ALA A 483 2.32 15.91 6.81
C ALA A 483 2.01 16.19 8.28
N ILE A 484 1.89 17.48 8.65
CA ILE A 484 1.51 17.90 10.01
C ILE A 484 0.11 17.38 10.37
N GLN A 485 -0.85 17.54 9.47
CA GLN A 485 -2.21 17.05 9.72
C GLN A 485 -2.26 15.52 9.75
N PHE A 486 -1.57 14.86 8.81
CA PHE A 486 -1.47 13.40 8.76
C PHE A 486 -0.92 12.82 10.05
N LYS A 487 0.14 13.40 10.61
CA LYS A 487 0.69 12.94 11.90
C LYS A 487 -0.34 13.03 13.02
N LYS A 488 -1.12 14.11 13.09
CA LYS A 488 -2.19 14.27 14.11
C LYS A 488 -3.29 13.21 13.93
N ASP A 489 -3.70 12.97 12.69
CA ASP A 489 -4.76 11.99 12.38
C ASP A 489 -4.29 10.57 12.68
N VAL A 490 -3.02 10.24 12.39
CA VAL A 490 -2.39 8.95 12.72
C VAL A 490 -2.31 8.75 14.23
N ASP A 491 -1.88 9.76 14.98
CA ASP A 491 -1.80 9.67 16.46
C ASP A 491 -3.18 9.39 17.05
N ALA A 492 -4.19 10.14 16.60
CA ALA A 492 -5.58 9.94 17.02
C ALA A 492 -6.11 8.55 16.64
N PHE A 493 -5.70 8.04 15.47
CA PHE A 493 -6.12 6.71 15.02
C PHE A 493 -5.46 5.57 15.83
N TYR A 494 -4.18 5.68 16.21
CA TYR A 494 -3.57 4.71 17.13
C TYR A 494 -4.31 4.71 18.47
N ASP A 495 -4.59 5.89 19.03
CA ASP A 495 -5.30 6.01 20.30
C ASP A 495 -6.73 5.43 20.20
N PHE A 496 -7.44 5.70 19.11
CA PHE A 496 -8.76 5.09 18.79
C PHE A 496 -8.70 3.56 18.65
N SER A 497 -7.65 3.05 18.02
CA SER A 497 -7.52 1.60 17.75
C SER A 497 -7.13 0.80 19.00
N LEU A 498 -6.56 1.45 19.99
CA LEU A 498 -6.08 0.85 21.23
C LEU A 498 -6.99 1.14 22.42
N SER A 499 -7.99 2.02 22.25
CA SER A 499 -9.01 2.25 23.29
C SER A 499 -9.83 0.98 23.53
N LYS A 500 -10.04 0.66 24.82
CA LYS A 500 -10.84 -0.49 25.26
C LYS A 500 -12.33 -0.25 25.07
#